data_47dbe5901daaa9679298c70af27216b9
#
_entry.id   47dbe5901daaa9679298c70af27216b9
#
_cell.length_a   1.000
_cell.length_b   1.000
_cell.length_c   1.000
_cell.angle_alpha   90.00
_cell.angle_beta   90.00
_cell.angle_gamma   90.00
#
_symmetry.space_group_name_H-M   'P 1'
#
loop_
_entity.id
_entity.type
_entity.pdbx_description
1 polymer ?
#
loop_
_entity_poly.entity_id
_entity_poly.type
_entity_poly.pdbx_seq_one_letter_code
_entity_poly.pdbx_strand_id
1 'polypeptide(L)'
;GGPGGGYSWLQEHLGSGYLAAWHVPENKDAAVVNSGVSRWHNFYVEGLDWLVKHEKIDGLYIDDVAFDRTTMKRVRKVLDRGNPGAMIDLHSANQYNPRDGFASSANLYLEHFPFLNRLWFGEYFDYDSASDYWLVEVSGIPFGLMGEMLEKGGNPWRGMTMGMTARLPWSGDPAPLWKVWDGFGIQQSRMLGWWSGEAPVTTGDSAILATTWRRPGKAMVSLGSWRDADTKVTLRIDWKALGLDPARTRLRAPAIDQFQVAGSWGPGD
;
A
#
# COMPACT_ATOMS: atom_id res chain seq x y z
N GLY A 1 -14.47 -16.57 -14.15
CA GLY A 1 -15.10 -17.87 -13.95
C GLY A 1 -16.38 -18.08 -14.72
N GLY A 2 -16.91 -19.28 -14.67
CA GLY A 2 -18.15 -19.71 -15.34
C GLY A 2 -17.93 -20.58 -16.56
N PRO A 3 -19.03 -21.16 -17.11
CA PRO A 3 -18.95 -22.04 -18.29
C PRO A 3 -18.29 -21.32 -19.48
N GLY A 4 -17.25 -21.94 -20.03
CA GLY A 4 -16.47 -21.36 -21.13
C GLY A 4 -15.41 -20.34 -20.70
N GLY A 5 -15.32 -19.99 -19.39
CA GLY A 5 -14.26 -19.15 -18.86
C GLY A 5 -13.07 -19.94 -18.32
N GLY A 6 -12.15 -19.24 -17.64
CA GLY A 6 -10.94 -19.83 -17.10
C GLY A 6 -11.15 -21.02 -16.17
N TYR A 7 -12.24 -21.03 -15.41
CA TYR A 7 -12.57 -22.15 -14.53
C TYR A 7 -12.79 -23.46 -15.29
N SER A 8 -13.57 -23.45 -16.36
CA SER A 8 -13.80 -24.63 -17.20
C SER A 8 -12.52 -25.14 -17.82
N TRP A 9 -11.69 -24.22 -18.30
CA TRP A 9 -10.38 -24.56 -18.85
C TRP A 9 -9.46 -25.21 -17.81
N LEU A 10 -9.44 -24.66 -16.59
CA LEU A 10 -8.64 -25.21 -15.48
C LEU A 10 -9.11 -26.63 -15.12
N GLN A 11 -10.42 -26.86 -15.02
CA GLN A 11 -10.97 -28.19 -14.73
C GLN A 11 -10.61 -29.20 -15.81
N GLU A 12 -10.69 -28.81 -17.07
CA GLU A 12 -10.38 -29.66 -18.21
C GLU A 12 -8.90 -30.04 -18.28
N HIS A 13 -7.99 -29.08 -18.01
CA HIS A 13 -6.56 -29.27 -18.21
C HIS A 13 -5.79 -29.72 -16.98
N LEU A 14 -6.29 -29.41 -15.79
CA LEU A 14 -5.65 -29.79 -14.53
C LEU A 14 -6.33 -31.00 -13.85
N GLY A 15 -7.52 -31.37 -14.33
CA GLY A 15 -8.27 -32.49 -13.80
C GLY A 15 -8.77 -32.25 -12.38
N SER A 16 -9.17 -33.32 -11.70
CA SER A 16 -9.74 -33.27 -10.34
C SER A 16 -8.70 -33.07 -9.23
N GLY A 17 -7.43 -33.08 -9.56
CA GLY A 17 -6.32 -33.00 -8.58
C GLY A 17 -5.74 -31.61 -8.36
N TYR A 18 -6.33 -30.56 -8.91
CA TYR A 18 -5.83 -29.22 -8.65
C TYR A 18 -6.18 -28.74 -7.25
N LEU A 19 -5.27 -28.01 -6.64
CA LEU A 19 -5.50 -27.34 -5.36
C LEU A 19 -5.94 -25.89 -5.64
N ALA A 20 -7.12 -25.54 -5.16
CA ALA A 20 -7.56 -24.16 -5.14
C ALA A 20 -6.87 -23.45 -3.97
N ALA A 21 -6.13 -22.39 -4.25
CA ALA A 21 -5.65 -21.46 -3.25
C ALA A 21 -6.81 -20.62 -2.70
N TRP A 22 -7.75 -20.34 -3.57
CA TRP A 22 -8.92 -19.54 -3.31
C TRP A 22 -10.09 -20.05 -4.14
N HIS A 23 -11.28 -20.08 -3.57
CA HIS A 23 -12.47 -20.59 -4.25
C HIS A 23 -13.73 -19.92 -3.74
N VAL A 24 -14.50 -19.33 -4.64
CA VAL A 24 -15.84 -18.79 -4.38
C VAL A 24 -16.86 -19.61 -5.17
N PRO A 25 -17.51 -20.59 -4.53
CA PRO A 25 -18.43 -21.51 -5.20
C PRO A 25 -19.57 -20.83 -5.94
N GLU A 26 -20.12 -19.76 -5.37
CA GLU A 26 -21.23 -19.00 -5.92
C GLU A 26 -20.88 -18.38 -7.28
N ASN A 27 -19.64 -17.92 -7.44
CA ASN A 27 -19.17 -17.30 -8.66
C ASN A 27 -18.46 -18.29 -9.60
N LYS A 28 -18.29 -19.54 -9.17
CA LYS A 28 -17.47 -20.55 -9.86
C LYS A 28 -16.09 -20.02 -10.23
N ASP A 29 -15.50 -19.30 -9.32
CA ASP A 29 -14.21 -18.66 -9.47
C ASP A 29 -13.19 -19.29 -8.52
N ALA A 30 -11.94 -19.39 -8.96
CA ALA A 30 -10.88 -19.98 -8.16
C ALA A 30 -9.50 -19.50 -8.61
N ALA A 31 -8.61 -19.27 -7.64
CA ALA A 31 -7.18 -19.23 -7.86
C ALA A 31 -6.59 -20.63 -7.64
N VAL A 32 -5.73 -21.07 -8.52
CA VAL A 32 -5.16 -22.42 -8.49
C VAL A 32 -3.71 -22.37 -8.05
N VAL A 33 -3.39 -23.07 -6.96
CA VAL A 33 -1.99 -23.30 -6.59
C VAL A 33 -1.37 -24.22 -7.62
N ASN A 34 -0.36 -23.72 -8.27
CA ASN A 34 0.36 -24.49 -9.27
C ASN A 34 1.86 -24.28 -9.06
N SER A 35 2.54 -25.32 -8.61
CA SER A 35 3.98 -25.31 -8.39
C SER A 35 4.71 -25.98 -9.53
N GLY A 36 5.91 -25.48 -9.83
CA GLY A 36 6.81 -26.07 -10.79
C GLY A 36 6.54 -25.68 -12.25
N VAL A 37 7.08 -26.46 -13.17
CA VAL A 37 6.97 -26.21 -14.60
C VAL A 37 5.68 -26.84 -15.15
N SER A 38 4.61 -26.04 -15.23
CA SER A 38 3.35 -26.49 -15.81
C SER A 38 3.09 -25.81 -17.16
N ARG A 39 2.24 -26.44 -17.97
CA ARG A 39 1.75 -25.83 -19.22
C ARG A 39 1.01 -24.52 -18.94
N TRP A 40 0.30 -24.44 -17.82
CA TRP A 40 -0.41 -23.24 -17.38
C TRP A 40 0.55 -22.07 -17.19
N HIS A 41 1.64 -22.24 -16.45
CA HIS A 41 2.64 -21.19 -16.27
C HIS A 41 3.26 -20.74 -17.59
N ASN A 42 3.55 -21.69 -18.46
CA ASN A 42 4.09 -21.37 -19.78
C ASN A 42 3.10 -20.59 -20.64
N PHE A 43 1.84 -21.01 -20.65
CA PHE A 43 0.77 -20.30 -21.35
C PHE A 43 0.59 -18.87 -20.82
N TYR A 44 0.56 -18.72 -19.50
CA TYR A 44 0.44 -17.41 -18.84
C TYR A 44 1.61 -16.49 -19.19
N VAL A 45 2.84 -16.97 -19.08
CA VAL A 45 4.05 -16.18 -19.37
C VAL A 45 4.16 -15.83 -20.84
N GLU A 46 3.77 -16.72 -21.75
CA GLU A 46 3.76 -16.48 -23.19
C GLU A 46 2.67 -15.47 -23.57
N GLY A 47 1.48 -15.60 -23.01
CA GLY A 47 0.42 -14.62 -23.19
C GLY A 47 0.81 -13.22 -22.70
N LEU A 48 1.51 -13.15 -21.59
CA LEU A 48 2.06 -11.90 -21.07
C LEU A 48 3.11 -11.30 -22.01
N ASP A 49 4.01 -12.11 -22.53
CA ASP A 49 5.01 -11.66 -23.53
C ASP A 49 4.33 -11.07 -24.77
N TRP A 50 3.26 -11.70 -25.22
CA TRP A 50 2.44 -11.19 -26.32
C TRP A 50 1.82 -9.83 -25.99
N LEU A 51 1.19 -9.69 -24.80
CA LEU A 51 0.59 -8.43 -24.35
C LEU A 51 1.62 -7.30 -24.27
N VAL A 52 2.79 -7.57 -23.73
CA VAL A 52 3.86 -6.58 -23.64
C VAL A 52 4.32 -6.12 -25.02
N LYS A 53 4.44 -7.06 -25.98
CA LYS A 53 4.92 -6.75 -27.32
C LYS A 53 3.90 -6.05 -28.20
N HIS A 54 2.63 -6.41 -28.11
CA HIS A 54 1.60 -5.96 -29.04
C HIS A 54 0.72 -4.87 -28.45
N GLU A 55 0.29 -5.03 -27.19
CA GLU A 55 -0.58 -4.06 -26.53
C GLU A 55 0.18 -3.01 -25.71
N LYS A 56 1.51 -3.19 -25.56
CA LYS A 56 2.39 -2.24 -24.86
C LYS A 56 1.94 -1.92 -23.42
N ILE A 57 1.51 -2.93 -22.71
CA ILE A 57 1.08 -2.77 -21.32
C ILE A 57 2.23 -2.25 -20.44
N ASP A 58 1.89 -1.39 -19.48
CA ASP A 58 2.86 -0.74 -18.57
C ASP A 58 3.06 -1.49 -17.25
N GLY A 59 2.34 -2.57 -17.03
CA GLY A 59 2.46 -3.38 -15.82
C GLY A 59 1.33 -4.34 -15.63
N LEU A 60 1.29 -4.93 -14.46
CA LEU A 60 0.29 -5.89 -14.03
C LEU A 60 -0.27 -5.52 -12.67
N TYR A 61 -1.56 -5.67 -12.51
CA TYR A 61 -2.22 -5.88 -11.23
C TYR A 61 -2.47 -7.38 -11.08
N ILE A 62 -2.01 -7.94 -9.98
CA ILE A 62 -2.18 -9.37 -9.66
C ILE A 62 -3.07 -9.44 -8.42
N ASP A 63 -4.26 -9.94 -8.62
CA ASP A 63 -5.24 -10.15 -7.56
C ASP A 63 -5.08 -11.59 -7.04
N ASP A 64 -4.48 -11.73 -5.88
CA ASP A 64 -3.99 -12.98 -5.33
C ASP A 64 -3.03 -13.76 -6.24
N VAL A 65 -1.85 -14.07 -5.75
CA VAL A 65 -0.89 -14.85 -6.51
C VAL A 65 -0.99 -16.32 -6.17
N ALA A 66 -1.19 -17.15 -7.21
CA ALA A 66 -1.29 -18.60 -7.08
C ALA A 66 -0.13 -19.35 -7.76
N PHE A 67 0.93 -18.68 -8.14
CA PHE A 67 2.11 -19.28 -8.75
C PHE A 67 3.36 -19.02 -7.89
N ASP A 68 4.36 -19.87 -8.06
CA ASP A 68 5.59 -19.85 -7.29
C ASP A 68 6.54 -18.69 -7.65
N ARG A 69 7.56 -18.51 -6.84
CA ARG A 69 8.61 -17.51 -7.04
C ARG A 69 9.29 -17.61 -8.41
N THR A 70 9.46 -18.83 -8.93
CA THR A 70 10.11 -19.03 -10.25
C THR A 70 9.26 -18.46 -11.36
N THR A 71 7.96 -18.65 -11.30
CA THR A 71 7.01 -18.05 -12.25
C THR A 71 6.96 -16.55 -12.12
N MET A 72 6.90 -15.99 -10.89
CA MET A 72 6.96 -14.54 -10.67
C MET A 72 8.25 -13.93 -11.26
N LYS A 73 9.39 -14.60 -11.10
CA LYS A 73 10.66 -14.16 -11.70
C LYS A 73 10.60 -14.16 -13.23
N ARG A 74 9.91 -15.11 -13.84
CA ARG A 74 9.68 -15.14 -15.30
C ARG A 74 8.78 -14.00 -15.76
N VAL A 75 7.69 -13.74 -15.01
CA VAL A 75 6.79 -12.61 -15.23
C VAL A 75 7.58 -11.30 -15.24
N ARG A 76 8.37 -11.05 -14.18
CA ARG A 76 9.22 -9.85 -14.09
C ARG A 76 10.16 -9.72 -15.30
N LYS A 77 10.81 -10.80 -15.70
CA LYS A 77 11.72 -10.79 -16.87
C LYS A 77 11.02 -10.45 -18.18
N VAL A 78 9.80 -10.94 -18.38
CA VAL A 78 9.01 -10.64 -19.59
C VAL A 78 8.65 -9.16 -19.63
N LEU A 79 8.16 -8.63 -18.51
CA LEU A 79 7.85 -7.20 -18.40
C LEU A 79 9.09 -6.34 -18.66
N ASP A 80 10.21 -6.60 -17.99
CA ASP A 80 11.44 -5.82 -18.11
C ASP A 80 12.04 -5.80 -19.53
N ARG A 81 11.84 -6.88 -20.29
CA ARG A 81 12.28 -6.94 -21.70
C ARG A 81 11.48 -6.02 -22.61
N GLY A 82 10.18 -5.92 -22.38
CA GLY A 82 9.31 -5.11 -23.21
C GLY A 82 9.17 -3.67 -22.73
N ASN A 83 9.17 -3.46 -21.43
CA ASN A 83 9.10 -2.16 -20.79
C ASN A 83 9.87 -2.17 -19.46
N PRO A 84 11.13 -1.67 -19.43
CA PRO A 84 11.93 -1.64 -18.19
C PRO A 84 11.31 -0.84 -17.04
N GLY A 85 10.33 0.01 -17.33
CA GLY A 85 9.58 0.77 -16.33
C GLY A 85 8.28 0.10 -15.87
N ALA A 86 7.97 -1.09 -16.38
CA ALA A 86 6.72 -1.78 -16.05
C ALA A 86 6.62 -2.11 -14.57
N MET A 87 5.43 -1.91 -14.01
CA MET A 87 5.16 -2.11 -12.59
C MET A 87 4.40 -3.42 -12.34
N ILE A 88 4.65 -4.03 -11.20
CA ILE A 88 3.82 -5.12 -10.67
C ILE A 88 3.21 -4.65 -9.36
N ASP A 89 1.90 -4.66 -9.34
CA ASP A 89 1.07 -4.32 -8.19
C ASP A 89 0.36 -5.60 -7.72
N LEU A 90 0.66 -6.04 -6.50
CA LEU A 90 0.10 -7.25 -5.94
C LEU A 90 -0.96 -6.91 -4.90
N HIS A 91 -2.17 -7.36 -5.13
CA HIS A 91 -3.19 -7.46 -4.10
C HIS A 91 -3.00 -8.78 -3.36
N SER A 92 -2.48 -8.70 -2.15
CA SER A 92 -2.41 -9.85 -1.27
C SER A 92 -3.74 -9.99 -0.53
N ALA A 93 -4.20 -11.21 -0.32
CA ALA A 93 -5.35 -11.49 0.54
C ALA A 93 -5.00 -11.17 2.00
N ASN A 94 -5.10 -9.92 2.36
CA ASN A 94 -4.71 -9.40 3.68
C ASN A 94 -5.75 -9.61 4.76
N GLN A 95 -6.53 -10.63 4.62
CA GLN A 95 -7.44 -11.01 5.68
C GLN A 95 -6.58 -11.51 6.84
N TYR A 96 -6.52 -10.74 7.92
CA TYR A 96 -6.07 -11.28 9.19
C TYR A 96 -6.98 -12.47 9.52
N ASN A 97 -6.45 -13.64 9.30
CA ASN A 97 -7.16 -14.88 9.54
C ASN A 97 -6.55 -15.54 10.78
N PRO A 98 -7.22 -15.50 11.93
CA PRO A 98 -6.75 -16.18 13.15
C PRO A 98 -6.48 -17.67 12.94
N ARG A 99 -7.12 -18.27 11.94
CA ARG A 99 -6.92 -19.67 11.56
C ARG A 99 -5.51 -19.94 11.05
N ASP A 100 -4.88 -18.97 10.42
CA ASP A 100 -3.54 -19.09 9.83
C ASP A 100 -2.44 -18.67 10.82
N GLY A 101 -2.79 -18.40 12.07
CA GLY A 101 -1.88 -18.02 13.14
C GLY A 101 -1.60 -16.52 13.15
N PHE A 102 -0.48 -16.13 13.78
CA PHE A 102 -0.02 -14.73 13.85
C PHE A 102 0.73 -14.27 12.59
N ALA A 103 0.81 -15.10 11.58
CA ALA A 103 1.38 -14.69 10.32
C ALA A 103 0.39 -13.77 9.60
N SER A 104 0.81 -12.55 9.30
CA SER A 104 0.06 -11.73 8.36
C SER A 104 0.04 -12.44 7.00
N SER A 105 -1.03 -12.26 6.25
CA SER A 105 -1.08 -12.78 4.89
C SER A 105 0.04 -12.24 4.01
N ALA A 106 0.58 -11.06 4.32
CA ALA A 106 1.78 -10.53 3.69
C ALA A 106 2.97 -11.50 3.79
N ASN A 107 3.11 -12.19 4.92
CA ASN A 107 4.18 -13.18 5.10
C ASN A 107 4.07 -14.36 4.14
N LEU A 108 2.88 -14.70 3.68
CA LEU A 108 2.68 -15.77 2.69
C LEU A 108 3.25 -15.40 1.31
N TYR A 109 3.44 -14.11 1.05
CA TYR A 109 3.88 -13.58 -0.23
C TYR A 109 5.29 -13.00 -0.21
N LEU A 110 6.02 -13.12 0.90
CA LEU A 110 7.38 -12.56 1.06
C LEU A 110 8.33 -12.97 -0.07
N GLU A 111 8.20 -14.18 -0.58
CA GLU A 111 9.05 -14.67 -1.68
C GLU A 111 8.86 -13.90 -3.00
N HIS A 112 7.74 -13.19 -3.15
CA HIS A 112 7.42 -12.40 -4.34
C HIS A 112 7.87 -10.94 -4.22
N PHE A 113 8.09 -10.43 -3.02
CA PHE A 113 8.39 -9.02 -2.76
C PHE A 113 9.55 -8.45 -3.58
N PRO A 114 10.65 -9.18 -3.84
CA PRO A 114 11.74 -8.67 -4.66
C PRO A 114 11.37 -8.37 -6.12
N PHE A 115 10.21 -8.81 -6.59
CA PHE A 115 9.74 -8.65 -7.97
C PHE A 115 8.62 -7.63 -8.11
N LEU A 116 8.10 -7.13 -6.99
CA LEU A 116 6.96 -6.23 -6.93
C LEU A 116 7.42 -4.78 -6.84
N ASN A 117 6.52 -3.87 -7.24
CA ASN A 117 6.70 -2.45 -7.07
C ASN A 117 5.79 -1.91 -5.97
N ARG A 118 4.62 -2.51 -5.78
CA ARG A 118 3.63 -2.09 -4.82
C ARG A 118 2.83 -3.27 -4.28
N LEU A 119 2.36 -3.12 -3.05
CA LEU A 119 1.47 -4.06 -2.39
C LEU A 119 0.17 -3.38 -2.00
N TRP A 120 -0.92 -4.10 -2.13
CA TRP A 120 -2.19 -3.71 -1.58
C TRP A 120 -2.40 -4.46 -0.26
N PHE A 121 -2.39 -3.69 0.83
CA PHE A 121 -2.64 -4.19 2.17
C PHE A 121 -3.94 -3.60 2.72
N GLY A 122 -4.46 -4.20 3.79
CA GLY A 122 -5.50 -3.60 4.61
C GLY A 122 -6.92 -3.94 4.23
N GLU A 123 -7.13 -4.92 3.36
CA GLU A 123 -8.46 -5.47 3.16
C GLU A 123 -8.99 -6.06 4.47
N TYR A 124 -10.14 -5.57 4.93
CA TYR A 124 -10.72 -5.89 6.25
C TYR A 124 -9.84 -5.53 7.46
N PHE A 125 -8.83 -4.68 7.27
CA PHE A 125 -7.98 -4.23 8.37
C PHE A 125 -8.76 -3.33 9.33
N ASP A 126 -8.58 -3.56 10.62
CA ASP A 126 -9.17 -2.72 11.67
C ASP A 126 -8.33 -1.43 11.82
N TYR A 127 -8.89 -0.29 11.40
CA TYR A 127 -8.21 1.01 11.44
C TYR A 127 -8.02 1.56 12.86
N ASP A 128 -8.57 0.92 13.87
CA ASP A 128 -8.34 1.25 15.27
C ASP A 128 -7.21 0.40 15.89
N SER A 129 -6.61 -0.51 15.11
CA SER A 129 -5.42 -1.26 15.52
C SER A 129 -4.26 -0.36 15.90
N ALA A 130 -3.36 -0.87 16.74
CA ALA A 130 -2.18 -0.16 17.19
C ALA A 130 -1.27 0.29 16.03
N SER A 131 -0.58 1.40 16.20
CA SER A 131 0.20 2.06 15.15
C SER A 131 1.34 1.22 14.59
N ASP A 132 2.00 0.42 15.40
CA ASP A 132 3.04 -0.51 14.99
C ASP A 132 2.47 -1.65 14.13
N TYR A 133 1.25 -2.07 14.42
CA TYR A 133 0.53 -3.05 13.60
C TYR A 133 0.22 -2.50 12.20
N TRP A 134 -0.21 -1.24 12.11
CA TRP A 134 -0.36 -0.55 10.83
C TRP A 134 0.92 -0.55 10.01
N LEU A 135 2.04 -0.28 10.68
CA LEU A 135 3.33 -0.21 10.00
C LEU A 135 3.71 -1.55 9.36
N VAL A 136 3.43 -2.65 10.04
CA VAL A 136 3.77 -4.00 9.55
C VAL A 136 2.75 -4.52 8.55
N GLU A 137 1.46 -4.40 8.88
CA GLU A 137 0.40 -5.13 8.16
C GLU A 137 -0.11 -4.42 6.91
N VAL A 138 -0.15 -3.09 6.89
CA VAL A 138 -0.82 -2.36 5.81
C VAL A 138 0.07 -1.44 4.99
N SER A 139 1.20 -1.01 5.52
CA SER A 139 2.00 0.01 4.82
C SER A 139 2.98 -0.56 3.78
N GLY A 140 3.38 -1.81 3.92
CA GLY A 140 4.47 -2.38 3.12
C GLY A 140 5.84 -1.73 3.31
N ILE A 141 5.94 -0.64 4.07
CA ILE A 141 7.16 0.15 4.26
C ILE A 141 8.32 -0.66 4.85
N PRO A 142 8.11 -1.54 5.86
CA PRO A 142 9.20 -2.37 6.39
C PRO A 142 9.86 -3.27 5.35
N PHE A 143 9.17 -3.54 4.25
CA PHE A 143 9.67 -4.38 3.15
C PHE A 143 10.19 -3.56 1.97
N GLY A 144 10.23 -2.23 2.08
CA GLY A 144 10.62 -1.33 1.01
C GLY A 144 9.58 -1.18 -0.11
N LEU A 145 8.35 -1.62 0.13
CA LEU A 145 7.23 -1.53 -0.81
C LEU A 145 6.23 -0.49 -0.34
N MET A 146 5.53 0.14 -1.27
CA MET A 146 4.44 1.06 -0.96
C MET A 146 3.17 0.26 -0.71
N GLY A 147 2.51 0.53 0.42
CA GLY A 147 1.17 0.04 0.70
C GLY A 147 0.10 0.99 0.15
N GLU A 148 -1.08 0.49 -0.12
CA GLU A 148 -2.08 1.32 -0.78
C GLU A 148 -3.51 1.19 -0.27
N MET A 149 -3.93 0.15 0.38
CA MET A 149 -5.35 -0.06 0.54
C MET A 149 -5.85 0.09 1.98
N LEU A 150 -6.79 1.02 2.18
CA LEU A 150 -7.59 1.18 3.38
C LEU A 150 -9.07 1.12 3.00
N GLU A 151 -9.76 0.05 3.33
CA GLU A 151 -11.12 -0.15 2.85
C GLU A 151 -12.17 -0.48 3.91
N LYS A 152 -11.80 -0.70 5.15
CA LYS A 152 -12.79 -0.98 6.21
C LYS A 152 -12.94 0.21 7.17
N GLY A 153 -14.01 0.18 7.99
CA GLY A 153 -14.35 1.24 8.93
C GLY A 153 -13.27 1.57 9.96
N GLY A 154 -13.48 2.61 10.72
CA GLY A 154 -12.53 3.23 11.62
C GLY A 154 -12.02 4.56 11.07
N ASN A 155 -10.86 5.01 11.52
CA ASN A 155 -10.28 6.29 11.07
C ASN A 155 -9.23 6.11 9.97
N PRO A 156 -9.60 6.16 8.67
CA PRO A 156 -8.69 5.96 7.56
C PRO A 156 -7.63 7.06 7.42
N TRP A 157 -7.85 8.24 8.03
CA TRP A 157 -6.89 9.35 8.00
C TRP A 157 -5.57 9.02 8.70
N ARG A 158 -5.56 8.02 9.59
CA ARG A 158 -4.32 7.48 10.20
C ARG A 158 -3.32 7.00 9.15
N GLY A 159 -3.82 6.50 8.02
CA GLY A 159 -2.98 6.07 6.89
C GLY A 159 -2.05 7.14 6.35
N MET A 160 -2.39 8.43 6.49
CA MET A 160 -1.51 9.53 6.08
C MET A 160 -0.12 9.47 6.72
N THR A 161 0.00 8.93 7.93
CA THR A 161 1.30 8.78 8.59
C THR A 161 2.17 7.71 7.95
N MET A 162 1.60 6.84 7.10
CA MET A 162 2.29 5.81 6.32
C MET A 162 2.33 6.14 4.82
N GLY A 163 1.86 7.33 4.42
CA GLY A 163 1.75 7.68 3.00
C GLY A 163 0.58 7.01 2.27
N MET A 164 -0.43 6.58 3.02
CA MET A 164 -1.61 5.89 2.51
C MET A 164 -2.85 6.76 2.61
N THR A 165 -3.86 6.44 1.81
CA THR A 165 -5.15 7.13 1.82
C THR A 165 -6.30 6.15 1.85
N ALA A 166 -7.49 6.67 2.20
CA ALA A 166 -8.74 5.96 1.98
C ALA A 166 -8.88 5.52 0.52
N ARG A 167 -9.69 4.50 0.28
CA ARG A 167 -10.01 3.99 -1.05
C ARG A 167 -11.50 4.08 -1.33
N LEU A 168 -11.86 4.78 -2.40
CA LEU A 168 -13.23 4.71 -2.93
C LEU A 168 -13.56 3.31 -3.44
N PRO A 169 -14.78 2.83 -3.25
CA PRO A 169 -15.91 3.46 -2.54
C PRO A 169 -15.97 3.08 -1.05
N TRP A 170 -15.02 2.32 -0.53
CA TRP A 170 -15.18 1.63 0.76
C TRP A 170 -14.89 2.48 1.99
N SER A 171 -13.93 3.38 1.94
CA SER A 171 -13.48 4.13 3.11
C SER A 171 -13.43 5.64 2.94
N GLY A 172 -13.94 6.17 1.86
CA GLY A 172 -14.09 7.60 1.62
C GLY A 172 -13.32 8.13 0.42
N ASP A 173 -13.53 9.42 0.09
CA ASP A 173 -12.90 10.07 -1.05
C ASP A 173 -11.52 10.63 -0.67
N PRO A 174 -10.41 10.11 -1.19
CA PRO A 174 -9.08 10.63 -0.93
C PRO A 174 -8.70 11.85 -1.79
N ALA A 175 -9.50 12.21 -2.80
CA ALA A 175 -9.14 13.25 -3.77
C ALA A 175 -8.82 14.63 -3.14
N PRO A 176 -9.49 15.09 -2.08
CA PRO A 176 -9.12 16.34 -1.42
C PRO A 176 -7.71 16.30 -0.82
N LEU A 177 -7.30 15.17 -0.25
CA LEU A 177 -5.95 14.98 0.29
C LEU A 177 -4.91 14.88 -0.82
N TRP A 178 -5.21 14.17 -1.91
CA TRP A 178 -4.29 14.07 -3.07
C TRP A 178 -3.99 15.43 -3.67
N LYS A 179 -4.98 16.34 -3.75
CA LYS A 179 -4.74 17.73 -4.20
C LYS A 179 -3.71 18.46 -3.32
N VAL A 180 -3.76 18.24 -2.00
CA VAL A 180 -2.78 18.81 -1.06
C VAL A 180 -1.40 18.20 -1.30
N TRP A 181 -1.32 16.89 -1.46
CA TRP A 181 -0.07 16.18 -1.72
C TRP A 181 0.57 16.58 -3.05
N ASP A 182 -0.22 16.69 -4.11
CA ASP A 182 0.25 17.14 -5.42
C ASP A 182 0.73 18.59 -5.37
N GLY A 183 -0.03 19.48 -4.74
CA GLY A 183 0.34 20.88 -4.53
C GLY A 183 1.60 21.04 -3.68
N PHE A 184 1.84 20.16 -2.74
CA PHE A 184 3.10 20.08 -2.00
C PHE A 184 4.23 19.51 -2.87
N GLY A 185 3.92 18.58 -3.78
CA GLY A 185 4.87 17.81 -4.57
C GLY A 185 5.48 16.67 -3.76
N ILE A 186 4.63 15.83 -3.18
CA ILE A 186 5.02 14.72 -2.31
C ILE A 186 5.98 13.75 -2.98
N GLN A 187 5.82 13.53 -4.29
CA GLN A 187 6.67 12.63 -5.09
C GLN A 187 8.15 13.04 -5.13
N GLN A 188 8.44 14.34 -4.91
CA GLN A 188 9.82 14.84 -4.86
C GLN A 188 10.30 15.04 -3.42
N SER A 189 9.60 14.48 -2.44
CA SER A 189 9.94 14.60 -1.02
C SER A 189 10.65 13.36 -0.50
N ARG A 190 11.44 13.54 0.55
CA ARG A 190 11.90 12.43 1.39
C ARG A 190 10.92 12.24 2.53
N MET A 191 10.37 11.04 2.66
CA MET A 191 9.57 10.63 3.78
C MET A 191 10.47 10.31 4.99
N LEU A 192 10.13 10.86 6.14
CA LEU A 192 10.77 10.62 7.43
C LEU A 192 9.66 10.19 8.41
N GLY A 193 9.47 8.90 8.50
CA GLY A 193 8.38 8.30 9.27
C GLY A 193 8.58 8.42 10.79
N TRP A 194 7.50 8.46 11.52
CA TRP A 194 7.51 8.51 12.98
C TRP A 194 8.30 7.35 13.63
N TRP A 195 8.41 6.23 12.94
CA TRP A 195 9.16 5.04 13.37
C TRP A 195 10.68 5.15 13.13
N SER A 196 11.10 6.15 12.39
CA SER A 196 12.52 6.34 12.10
C SER A 196 13.17 7.16 13.19
N GLY A 197 14.38 6.81 13.59
CA GLY A 197 15.15 7.64 14.54
C GLY A 197 15.53 9.02 14.00
N GLU A 198 15.21 9.32 12.75
CA GLU A 198 15.49 10.59 12.06
C GLU A 198 14.26 11.52 11.96
N ALA A 199 13.14 11.18 12.59
CA ALA A 199 11.93 11.99 12.49
C ALA A 199 12.14 13.41 13.05
N PRO A 200 12.08 14.47 12.22
CA PRO A 200 12.42 15.82 12.65
C PRO A 200 11.28 16.52 13.38
N VAL A 201 10.10 15.92 13.41
CA VAL A 201 8.93 16.42 14.13
C VAL A 201 8.41 15.33 15.04
N THR A 202 8.21 15.66 16.31
CA THR A 202 7.65 14.74 17.31
C THR A 202 6.58 15.44 18.12
N THR A 203 5.68 14.66 18.71
CA THR A 203 4.60 15.17 19.55
C THR A 203 4.90 15.03 21.04
N GLY A 204 5.82 14.13 21.39
CA GLY A 204 6.03 13.73 22.79
C GLY A 204 4.90 12.86 23.36
N ASP A 205 3.91 12.49 22.55
CA ASP A 205 2.79 11.63 22.89
C ASP A 205 2.84 10.37 22.04
N SER A 206 2.95 9.20 22.66
CA SER A 206 3.05 7.92 21.95
C SER A 206 1.77 7.53 21.20
N ALA A 207 0.64 8.13 21.52
CA ALA A 207 -0.63 7.91 20.82
C ALA A 207 -0.89 8.93 19.70
N ILE A 208 0.00 9.92 19.51
CA ILE A 208 -0.12 10.91 18.43
C ILE A 208 1.20 10.95 17.68
N LEU A 209 1.20 10.45 16.48
CA LEU A 209 2.40 10.21 15.70
C LEU A 209 2.54 11.22 14.57
N ALA A 210 3.79 11.60 14.25
CA ALA A 210 4.10 12.59 13.24
C ALA A 210 5.05 12.03 12.17
N THR A 211 4.61 11.98 10.92
CA THR A 211 5.47 11.67 9.77
C THR A 211 5.71 12.94 8.97
N THR A 212 6.96 13.15 8.55
CA THR A 212 7.38 14.35 7.84
C THR A 212 7.80 14.02 6.41
N TRP A 213 7.31 14.77 5.44
CA TRP A 213 7.83 14.80 4.07
C TRP A 213 8.65 16.06 3.89
N ARG A 214 9.94 15.91 3.62
CA ARG A 214 10.89 17.02 3.48
C ARG A 214 11.26 17.28 2.04
N ARG A 215 11.23 18.55 1.66
CA ARG A 215 11.76 19.09 0.40
C ARG A 215 12.65 20.31 0.67
N PRO A 216 13.52 20.74 -0.27
CA PRO A 216 14.22 22.01 -0.13
C PRO A 216 13.25 23.17 0.10
N GLY A 217 13.44 23.89 1.22
CA GLY A 217 12.66 25.08 1.58
C GLY A 217 11.24 24.85 2.11
N LYS A 218 10.77 23.59 2.23
CA LYS A 218 9.46 23.27 2.81
C LYS A 218 9.36 21.85 3.35
N ALA A 219 8.46 21.68 4.31
CA ALA A 219 8.10 20.36 4.82
C ALA A 219 6.58 20.23 4.97
N MET A 220 6.09 19.03 4.90
CA MET A 220 4.70 18.68 5.22
C MET A 220 4.73 17.66 6.36
N VAL A 221 3.84 17.83 7.34
CA VAL A 221 3.73 16.94 8.49
C VAL A 221 2.32 16.34 8.50
N SER A 222 2.23 15.02 8.52
CA SER A 222 0.98 14.31 8.78
C SER A 222 0.96 13.84 10.22
N LEU A 223 -0.14 14.14 10.89
CA LEU A 223 -0.39 13.71 12.27
C LEU A 223 -1.47 12.63 12.28
N GLY A 224 -1.19 11.52 12.94
CA GLY A 224 -2.17 10.48 13.20
C GLY A 224 -2.40 10.34 14.70
N SER A 225 -3.67 10.32 15.12
CA SER A 225 -4.05 10.15 16.51
C SER A 225 -4.72 8.81 16.75
N TRP A 226 -4.27 8.11 17.78
CA TRP A 226 -4.89 6.91 18.37
C TRP A 226 -5.58 7.23 19.70
N ARG A 227 -5.84 8.52 19.96
CA ARG A 227 -6.65 8.94 21.10
C ARG A 227 -8.13 8.86 20.77
N ASP A 228 -8.93 8.57 21.77
CA ASP A 228 -10.41 8.47 21.66
C ASP A 228 -11.10 9.85 21.72
N ALA A 229 -10.34 10.91 22.04
CA ALA A 229 -10.87 12.25 22.18
C ALA A 229 -9.94 13.29 21.58
N ASP A 230 -10.50 14.44 21.25
CA ASP A 230 -9.77 15.62 20.79
C ASP A 230 -8.68 15.99 21.80
N THR A 231 -7.47 16.10 21.33
CA THR A 231 -6.30 16.33 22.18
C THR A 231 -5.44 17.45 21.62
N LYS A 232 -5.13 18.41 22.46
CA LYS A 232 -4.13 19.45 22.13
C LYS A 232 -2.73 18.84 22.24
N VAL A 233 -1.95 18.96 21.20
CA VAL A 233 -0.59 18.43 21.15
C VAL A 233 0.41 19.55 20.83
N THR A 234 1.59 19.48 21.43
CA THR A 234 2.71 20.37 21.12
C THR A 234 3.68 19.67 20.17
N LEU A 235 3.92 20.28 19.02
CA LEU A 235 4.92 19.77 18.07
C LEU A 235 6.32 20.27 18.49
N ARG A 236 7.24 19.32 18.62
CA ARG A 236 8.67 19.61 18.78
C ARG A 236 9.31 19.48 17.41
N ILE A 237 9.85 20.57 16.87
CA ILE A 237 10.35 20.65 15.52
C ILE A 237 11.86 20.86 15.53
N ASP A 238 12.60 19.95 14.93
CA ASP A 238 14.03 20.14 14.63
C ASP A 238 14.15 20.91 13.30
N TRP A 239 14.18 22.22 13.42
CA TRP A 239 14.30 23.15 12.30
C TRP A 239 15.57 22.93 11.48
N LYS A 240 16.67 22.57 12.14
CA LYS A 240 17.95 22.30 11.49
C LYS A 240 17.87 21.03 10.63
N ALA A 241 17.27 19.96 11.15
CA ALA A 241 17.06 18.72 10.41
C ALA A 241 16.12 18.95 9.22
N LEU A 242 15.14 19.87 9.33
CA LEU A 242 14.28 20.26 8.22
C LEU A 242 15.01 21.16 7.19
N GLY A 243 16.09 21.82 7.57
CA GLY A 243 16.75 22.83 6.75
C GLY A 243 15.92 24.11 6.59
N LEU A 244 15.14 24.45 7.62
CA LEU A 244 14.24 25.60 7.65
C LEU A 244 14.65 26.59 8.73
N ASP A 245 14.47 27.89 8.46
CA ASP A 245 14.67 28.96 9.44
C ASP A 245 13.35 29.19 10.20
N PRO A 246 13.29 28.96 11.52
CA PRO A 246 12.08 29.16 12.29
C PRO A 246 11.55 30.59 12.22
N ALA A 247 12.42 31.60 12.18
CA ALA A 247 11.99 33.00 12.11
C ALA A 247 11.27 33.36 10.78
N ARG A 248 11.49 32.58 9.74
CA ARG A 248 10.93 32.78 8.39
C ARG A 248 9.89 31.74 8.00
N THR A 249 9.64 30.75 8.87
CA THR A 249 8.72 29.65 8.58
C THR A 249 7.38 29.87 9.29
N ARG A 250 6.31 29.50 8.60
CA ARG A 250 4.96 29.44 9.17
C ARG A 250 4.39 28.06 9.00
N LEU A 251 3.71 27.57 10.04
CA LEU A 251 2.90 26.35 9.96
C LEU A 251 1.53 26.71 9.39
N ARG A 252 1.04 25.88 8.50
CA ARG A 252 -0.29 26.00 7.92
C ARG A 252 -0.96 24.65 7.84
N ALA A 253 -2.19 24.55 8.30
CA ALA A 253 -3.09 23.45 7.99
C ALA A 253 -3.92 23.89 6.77
N PRO A 254 -3.84 23.20 5.61
CA PRO A 254 -4.74 23.48 4.50
C PRO A 254 -6.16 23.04 4.85
N ALA A 255 -7.18 23.67 4.28
CA ALA A 255 -8.52 23.10 4.31
C ALA A 255 -8.55 21.79 3.51
N ILE A 256 -9.07 20.74 4.12
CA ILE A 256 -9.33 19.44 3.46
C ILE A 256 -10.76 19.06 3.79
N ASP A 257 -11.57 18.90 2.75
CA ASP A 257 -12.99 18.61 2.90
C ASP A 257 -13.21 17.36 3.77
N GLN A 258 -14.20 17.44 4.66
CA GLN A 258 -14.57 16.41 5.62
C GLN A 258 -13.47 15.96 6.60
N PHE A 259 -12.32 16.64 6.62
CA PHE A 259 -11.21 16.25 7.47
C PHE A 259 -10.64 17.41 8.30
N GLN A 260 -10.28 18.52 7.68
CA GLN A 260 -9.49 19.55 8.35
C GLN A 260 -9.90 20.96 7.97
N VAL A 261 -10.10 21.83 8.93
CA VAL A 261 -10.28 23.28 8.71
C VAL A 261 -8.93 23.96 8.51
N ALA A 262 -8.93 25.05 7.76
CA ALA A 262 -7.70 25.83 7.57
C ALA A 262 -7.21 26.46 8.87
N GLY A 263 -5.89 26.46 9.07
CA GLY A 263 -5.24 27.10 10.19
C GLY A 263 -3.85 27.64 9.85
N SER A 264 -3.33 28.56 10.65
CA SER A 264 -1.97 29.07 10.51
C SER A 264 -1.40 29.46 11.85
N TRP A 265 -0.15 29.10 12.09
CA TRP A 265 0.57 29.35 13.33
C TRP A 265 1.95 29.91 13.05
N GLY A 266 2.42 30.82 13.93
CA GLY A 266 3.79 31.29 13.96
C GLY A 266 4.71 30.37 14.78
N PRO A 267 6.03 30.60 14.74
CA PRO A 267 6.95 29.93 15.65
C PRO A 267 6.65 30.34 17.11
N GLY A 268 6.29 29.36 17.94
CA GLY A 268 5.99 29.60 19.37
C GLY A 268 4.50 29.73 19.72
N ASP A 269 3.61 29.56 18.75
CA ASP A 269 2.15 29.52 18.99
C ASP A 269 1.69 28.19 19.60
#